data_bd3a29463c1f9008b78cc3a9284578fd
#
_entry.id   bd3a29463c1f9008b78cc3a9284578fd
#
_cell.length_a   1.000
_cell.length_b   1.000
_cell.length_c   1.000
_cell.angle_alpha   90.00
_cell.angle_beta   90.00
_cell.angle_gamma   90.00
#
_symmetry.space_group_name_H-M   'P 1'
#
loop_
_entity.id
_entity.type
_entity.pdbx_description
1 polymer ?
#
loop_
_entity_poly.entity_id
_entity_poly.type
_entity_poly.pdbx_seq_one_letter_code
_entity_poly.pdbx_strand_id
1 'polypeptide(L)'
;MEIKDNIFARQFETIVPEGLLIVEYSFQEKKIFLTKFNAPDSFSDEETIQQFFKAILDNISERNLKAVPILPKIVLFFKKNPSYK
;
A
#
# COMPACT_ATOMS: atom_id res chain seq x y z
N MET A 1 -9.84 -3.22 -7.43
CA MET A 1 -8.54 -2.80 -7.99
C MET A 1 -7.57 -3.97 -7.94
N GLU A 2 -6.92 -4.25 -9.04
CA GLU A 2 -5.89 -5.28 -9.07
C GLU A 2 -4.56 -4.73 -8.60
N ILE A 3 -3.91 -5.45 -7.71
CA ILE A 3 -2.57 -5.10 -7.26
C ILE A 3 -1.66 -6.30 -7.41
N LYS A 4 -0.37 -6.03 -7.54
CA LYS A 4 0.66 -7.06 -7.60
C LYS A 4 1.58 -6.92 -6.39
N ASP A 5 1.87 -8.05 -5.73
CA ASP A 5 2.92 -8.10 -4.72
C ASP A 5 4.21 -8.54 -5.41
N ASN A 6 5.08 -7.59 -5.69
CA ASN A 6 6.38 -7.88 -6.29
C ASN A 6 7.34 -8.28 -5.18
N ILE A 7 7.42 -9.57 -4.92
CA ILE A 7 8.19 -10.12 -3.81
C ILE A 7 9.67 -9.83 -3.95
N PHE A 8 10.19 -9.88 -5.18
CA PHE A 8 11.62 -9.64 -5.41
C PHE A 8 12.03 -8.21 -5.09
N ALA A 9 11.20 -7.24 -5.45
CA ALA A 9 11.46 -5.83 -5.18
C ALA A 9 10.91 -5.39 -3.82
N ARG A 10 10.12 -6.25 -3.15
CA ARG A 10 9.45 -5.96 -1.88
C ARG A 10 8.59 -4.71 -1.99
N GLN A 11 7.67 -4.74 -2.94
CA GLN A 11 6.75 -3.63 -3.15
C GLN A 11 5.42 -4.11 -3.70
N PHE A 12 4.33 -3.44 -3.28
CA PHE A 12 3.03 -3.58 -3.91
C PHE A 12 2.95 -2.61 -5.08
N GLU A 13 2.35 -3.05 -6.18
CA GLU A 13 2.27 -2.26 -7.41
C GLU A 13 0.86 -2.27 -7.97
N THR A 14 0.44 -1.17 -8.56
CA THR A 14 -0.73 -1.14 -9.43
C THR A 14 -0.44 -0.24 -10.64
N ILE A 15 -1.00 -0.61 -11.79
CA ILE A 15 -0.81 0.14 -13.02
C ILE A 15 -1.89 1.20 -13.13
N VAL A 16 -1.47 2.44 -13.43
CA VAL A 16 -2.37 3.55 -13.74
C VAL A 16 -1.94 4.11 -15.10
N PRO A 17 -2.77 4.94 -15.76
CA PRO A 17 -2.39 5.47 -17.08
C PRO A 17 -1.06 6.21 -17.10
N GLU A 18 -0.70 6.85 -15.99
CA GLU A 18 0.54 7.62 -15.88
C GLU A 18 1.77 6.76 -15.60
N GLY A 19 1.60 5.49 -15.20
CA GLY A 19 2.69 4.59 -14.86
C GLY A 19 2.36 3.64 -13.74
N LEU A 20 3.24 3.51 -12.75
CA LEU A 20 3.04 2.62 -11.61
C LEU A 20 2.88 3.40 -10.32
N LEU A 21 1.91 2.96 -9.51
CA LEU A 21 1.88 3.31 -8.08
C LEU A 21 2.59 2.20 -7.33
N ILE A 22 3.44 2.55 -6.40
CA ILE A 22 4.27 1.59 -5.67
C ILE A 22 4.24 1.91 -4.17
N VAL A 23 4.04 0.86 -3.35
CA VAL A 23 4.28 0.96 -1.91
C VAL A 23 5.35 -0.06 -1.55
N GLU A 24 6.51 0.42 -1.16
CA GLU A 24 7.60 -0.44 -0.71
C GLU A 24 7.36 -0.92 0.71
N TYR A 25 7.82 -2.13 1.01
CA TYR A 25 7.63 -2.71 2.33
C TYR A 25 8.84 -3.53 2.76
N SER A 26 8.95 -3.79 4.06
CA SER A 26 9.82 -4.84 4.58
C SER A 26 8.96 -5.85 5.32
N PHE A 27 9.41 -7.10 5.32
CA PHE A 27 8.68 -8.21 5.91
C PHE A 27 9.49 -8.82 7.05
N GLN A 28 8.90 -8.87 8.25
CA GLN A 28 9.55 -9.47 9.42
C GLN A 28 8.51 -10.08 10.35
N GLU A 29 8.68 -11.33 10.72
CA GLU A 29 7.88 -11.97 11.75
C GLU A 29 6.36 -11.83 11.54
N LYS A 30 5.91 -12.10 10.33
CA LYS A 30 4.49 -11.99 9.95
C LYS A 30 3.96 -10.56 10.01
N LYS A 31 4.85 -9.57 9.98
CA LYS A 31 4.48 -8.16 9.89
C LYS A 31 5.01 -7.58 8.59
N ILE A 32 4.21 -6.73 7.97
CA ILE A 32 4.60 -5.99 6.77
C ILE A 32 4.67 -4.51 7.14
N PHE A 33 5.89 -3.98 7.09
CA PHE A 33 6.15 -2.57 7.38
C PHE A 33 6.06 -1.80 6.07
N LEU A 34 5.05 -0.94 5.95
CA LEU A 34 4.83 -0.14 4.75
C LEU A 34 5.64 1.14 4.86
N THR A 35 6.71 1.23 4.07
CA THR A 35 7.77 2.20 4.32
C THR A 35 7.80 3.39 3.38
N LYS A 36 7.41 3.22 2.12
CA LYS A 36 7.55 4.27 1.13
C LYS A 36 6.49 4.17 0.04
N PHE A 37 5.97 5.32 -0.40
CA PHE A 37 5.01 5.41 -1.50
C PHE A 37 5.65 6.19 -2.64
N ASN A 38 5.56 5.64 -3.86
CA ASN A 38 6.03 6.30 -5.06
C ASN A 38 4.92 6.33 -6.10
N ALA A 39 4.77 7.46 -6.78
CA ALA A 39 3.83 7.64 -7.86
C ALA A 39 4.50 8.46 -8.97
N PRO A 40 4.00 8.35 -10.22
CA PRO A 40 4.46 9.24 -11.29
C PRO A 40 4.20 10.70 -10.92
N ASP A 41 5.07 11.61 -11.35
CA ASP A 41 4.96 13.03 -11.02
C ASP A 41 3.63 13.64 -11.46
N SER A 42 3.08 13.16 -12.58
CA SER A 42 1.82 13.67 -13.12
C SER A 42 0.58 13.08 -12.43
N PHE A 43 0.76 12.11 -11.53
CA PHE A 43 -0.37 11.43 -10.91
C PHE A 43 -0.82 12.17 -9.65
N SER A 44 -2.10 12.52 -9.59
CA SER A 44 -2.66 13.26 -8.44
C SER A 44 -4.05 12.78 -8.02
N ASP A 45 -4.50 11.62 -8.49
CA ASP A 45 -5.84 11.11 -8.17
C ASP A 45 -5.84 10.47 -6.77
N GLU A 46 -6.25 11.25 -5.78
CA GLU A 46 -6.29 10.79 -4.39
C GLU A 46 -7.26 9.62 -4.17
N GLU A 47 -8.35 9.58 -4.90
CA GLU A 47 -9.30 8.47 -4.78
C GLU A 47 -8.64 7.15 -5.17
N THR A 48 -7.89 7.15 -6.27
CA THR A 48 -7.17 5.94 -6.69
C THR A 48 -6.10 5.56 -5.67
N ILE A 49 -5.40 6.53 -5.09
CA ILE A 49 -4.43 6.25 -4.03
C ILE A 49 -5.09 5.57 -2.83
N GLN A 50 -6.27 6.07 -2.42
CA GLN A 50 -7.01 5.48 -1.31
C GLN A 50 -7.44 4.04 -1.63
N GLN A 51 -7.90 3.79 -2.85
CA GLN A 51 -8.26 2.45 -3.29
C GLN A 51 -7.04 1.52 -3.30
N PHE A 52 -5.89 2.02 -3.70
CA PHE A 52 -4.65 1.25 -3.70
C PHE A 52 -4.25 0.84 -2.28
N PHE A 53 -4.28 1.78 -1.34
CA PHE A 53 -3.98 1.47 0.07
C PHE A 53 -4.96 0.45 0.63
N LYS A 54 -6.24 0.62 0.35
CA LYS A 54 -7.26 -0.32 0.79
C LYS A 54 -6.99 -1.73 0.26
N ALA A 55 -6.68 -1.84 -1.03
CA ALA A 55 -6.39 -3.13 -1.65
C ALA A 55 -5.16 -3.80 -1.02
N ILE A 56 -4.12 -3.01 -0.71
CA ILE A 56 -2.92 -3.51 -0.04
C ILE A 56 -3.28 -4.06 1.34
N LEU A 57 -4.03 -3.30 2.13
CA LEU A 57 -4.38 -3.69 3.50
C LEU A 57 -5.29 -4.91 3.51
N ASP A 58 -6.22 -5.01 2.55
CA ASP A 58 -7.06 -6.21 2.40
C ASP A 58 -6.21 -7.43 2.06
N ASN A 59 -5.24 -7.28 1.17
CA ASN A 59 -4.33 -8.37 0.81
C ASN A 59 -3.53 -8.86 2.03
N ILE A 60 -2.99 -7.95 2.81
CA ILE A 60 -2.22 -8.28 4.01
C ILE A 60 -3.11 -9.00 5.02
N SER A 61 -4.32 -8.51 5.22
CA SER A 61 -5.28 -9.10 6.16
C SER A 61 -5.68 -10.51 5.74
N GLU A 62 -5.94 -10.73 4.46
CA GLU A 62 -6.31 -12.04 3.93
C GLU A 62 -5.21 -13.09 4.12
N ARG A 63 -3.96 -12.65 4.20
CA ARG A 63 -2.80 -13.51 4.41
C ARG A 63 -2.49 -13.71 5.89
N ASN A 64 -3.35 -13.22 6.78
CA ASN A 64 -3.15 -13.27 8.25
C ASN A 64 -1.84 -12.63 8.69
N LEU A 65 -1.44 -11.56 8.00
CA LEU A 65 -0.27 -10.77 8.34
C LEU A 65 -0.73 -9.45 8.95
N LYS A 66 0.16 -8.81 9.68
CA LYS A 66 -0.12 -7.51 10.28
C LYS A 66 0.56 -6.40 9.50
N ALA A 67 -0.20 -5.37 9.16
CA ALA A 67 0.37 -4.19 8.52
C ALA A 67 0.84 -3.20 9.59
N VAL A 68 2.07 -2.72 9.43
CA VAL A 68 2.63 -1.68 10.31
C VAL A 68 2.87 -0.43 9.45
N PRO A 69 2.07 0.61 9.64
CA PRO A 69 2.20 1.83 8.82
C PRO A 69 3.35 2.70 9.34
N ILE A 70 4.35 2.90 8.49
CA ILE A 70 5.44 3.83 8.77
C ILE A 70 5.30 5.06 7.87
N LEU A 71 4.89 4.82 6.63
CA LEU A 71 4.63 5.84 5.63
C LEU A 71 3.53 6.80 6.09
N PRO A 72 3.79 8.13 6.17
CA PRO A 72 2.81 9.10 6.71
C PRO A 72 1.45 9.07 6.02
N LYS A 73 1.40 8.89 4.70
CA LYS A 73 0.13 8.82 3.99
C LYS A 73 -0.73 7.66 4.47
N ILE A 74 -0.13 6.50 4.76
CA ILE A 74 -0.86 5.34 5.25
C ILE A 74 -1.26 5.52 6.70
N VAL A 75 -0.43 6.17 7.50
CA VAL A 75 -0.81 6.53 8.88
C VAL A 75 -2.09 7.37 8.86
N LEU A 76 -2.18 8.36 7.96
CA LEU A 76 -3.38 9.17 7.80
C LEU A 76 -4.56 8.34 7.31
N PHE A 77 -4.33 7.41 6.41
CA PHE A 77 -5.37 6.50 5.93
C PHE A 77 -5.97 5.69 7.08
N PHE A 78 -5.13 5.17 7.98
CA PHE A 78 -5.60 4.42 9.15
C PHE A 78 -6.44 5.29 10.07
N LYS A 79 -6.09 6.56 10.25
CA LYS A 79 -6.88 7.48 11.08
C LYS A 79 -8.26 7.73 10.49
N LYS A 80 -8.35 7.79 9.17
CA LYS A 80 -9.63 8.00 8.48
C LYS A 80 -10.45 6.72 8.35
N ASN A 81 -9.82 5.56 8.47
CA ASN A 81 -10.44 4.25 8.29
C ASN A 81 -10.07 3.33 9.46
N PRO A 82 -10.62 3.57 10.66
CA PRO A 82 -10.21 2.82 11.87
C PRO A 82 -10.41 1.31 11.78
N SER A 83 -11.30 0.85 10.88
CA SER A 83 -11.55 -0.59 10.71
C SER A 83 -10.34 -1.35 10.17
N TYR A 84 -9.33 -0.66 9.68
CA TYR A 84 -8.11 -1.30 9.16
C TYR A 84 -6.99 -1.42 10.20
N LYS A 85 -7.21 -0.97 11.40
CA LYS A 85 -6.20 -1.08 12.45
C LYS A 85 -6.01 -2.50 12.93
#